data_4d65ff5450d6d4a2e1def7200cb2c478
#
_entry.id   4d65ff5450d6d4a2e1def7200cb2c478
#
_cell.length_a   1.000
_cell.length_b   1.000
_cell.length_c   1.000
_cell.angle_alpha   90.00
_cell.angle_beta   90.00
_cell.angle_gamma   90.00
#
_symmetry.space_group_name_H-M   'P 1'
#
loop_
_entity.id
_entity.type
_entity.pdbx_description
1 polymer ?
#
loop_
_entity_poly.entity_id
_entity_poly.type
_entity_poly.pdbx_seq_one_letter_code
_entity_poly.pdbx_strand_id
1 'polypeptide(L)'
;MITVIRRWAEYLESREKEAENFLKVLADSRGRALEALQETRHRLAAMKKAGVVDAGSKGVVLFLEGAIDFLIKPSHKKIISIRAEAIEIEHTEAVSAAPVGRRYCVEALIRPHPGREAAGLDRDALSSLVSKAGDSLVIAGSRDTLRLHVHADEPPEIFYAIRDFGLCVHQKADDMQRQYETVHRRKRNVALVTDSSCDLPGLLLDHHQVHVIPLRLNFGPCSYLDKTTISPDRFYTMLDEDRGFPTSAQPNAKAFEDMYARLAAHYDSILSIHLSGKLSGTYAGAASVAERVSRKTGKKITVIDSRTLSGALGLVVLRTARALEAGASHEEAAAEAERVRPRSRILVGVRTLKYMVRGGRVSPMAGRLANLLNLKPVVSMKENGESTVSDKAFSRRGNLKNIRRQARKAAAGSRVWESCVLHAHNPEEAGIYALEMEEIFGRKPAYLMDISPVIGLNAGVGAVAVSFLMEEA
;
A
#
# COMPACT_ATOMS: atom_id res chain seq x y z
N MET A 1 25.91 13.85 4.88
CA MET A 1 25.49 15.21 4.45
C MET A 1 26.09 16.32 5.30
N ILE A 2 25.76 16.46 6.58
CA ILE A 2 26.27 17.55 7.48
C ILE A 2 27.81 17.68 7.44
N THR A 3 28.52 16.58 7.37
CA THR A 3 30.00 16.61 7.32
C THR A 3 30.54 17.25 6.05
N VAL A 4 29.93 16.95 4.91
CA VAL A 4 30.34 17.53 3.62
C VAL A 4 30.12 19.05 3.64
N ILE A 5 28.91 19.48 4.08
CA ILE A 5 28.59 20.90 4.20
C ILE A 5 29.55 21.61 5.16
N ARG A 6 29.84 20.99 6.33
CA ARG A 6 30.73 21.56 7.34
C ARG A 6 32.16 21.73 6.80
N ARG A 7 32.74 20.67 6.21
CA ARG A 7 34.10 20.71 5.65
C ARG A 7 34.23 21.72 4.51
N TRP A 8 33.17 21.82 3.69
CA TRP A 8 33.12 22.82 2.64
C TRP A 8 33.04 24.24 3.20
N ALA A 9 32.21 24.49 4.21
CA ALA A 9 32.10 25.79 4.87
C ALA A 9 33.40 26.17 5.59
N GLU A 10 34.00 25.26 6.36
CA GLU A 10 35.30 25.45 7.04
C GLU A 10 36.41 25.85 6.04
N TYR A 11 36.41 25.23 4.85
CA TYR A 11 37.36 25.61 3.81
C TYR A 11 37.13 27.05 3.32
N LEU A 12 35.91 27.43 3.02
CA LEU A 12 35.59 28.79 2.59
C LEU A 12 35.97 29.83 3.67
N GLU A 13 35.63 29.56 4.91
CA GLU A 13 35.97 30.43 6.06
C GLU A 13 37.49 30.56 6.21
N SER A 14 38.26 29.49 6.04
CA SER A 14 39.74 29.53 6.10
C SER A 14 40.37 30.42 5.01
N ARG A 15 39.63 30.71 3.94
CA ARG A 15 40.06 31.53 2.80
C ARG A 15 39.42 32.93 2.75
N GLU A 16 38.79 33.37 3.83
CA GLU A 16 38.12 34.68 3.92
C GLU A 16 39.02 35.82 3.47
N LYS A 17 40.32 35.78 3.77
CA LYS A 17 41.31 36.81 3.38
C LYS A 17 41.62 36.84 1.87
N GLU A 18 41.22 35.82 1.12
CA GLU A 18 41.41 35.72 -0.33
C GLU A 18 40.12 36.10 -1.10
N ALA A 19 39.22 36.89 -0.46
CA ALA A 19 37.92 37.26 -1.02
C ALA A 19 37.98 38.00 -2.36
N GLU A 20 39.10 38.65 -2.70
CA GLU A 20 39.33 39.28 -4.01
C GLU A 20 39.32 38.27 -5.15
N ASN A 21 39.60 37.00 -4.89
CA ASN A 21 39.60 35.87 -5.84
C ASN A 21 38.46 34.87 -5.54
N PHE A 22 37.28 35.36 -5.12
CA PHE A 22 36.15 34.52 -4.68
C PHE A 22 35.81 33.39 -5.63
N LEU A 23 35.76 33.59 -6.95
CA LEU A 23 35.46 32.54 -7.93
C LEU A 23 36.53 31.44 -7.95
N LYS A 24 37.80 31.76 -7.71
CA LYS A 24 38.87 30.80 -7.60
C LYS A 24 38.74 29.99 -6.31
N VAL A 25 38.53 30.66 -5.18
CA VAL A 25 38.31 30.01 -3.87
C VAL A 25 37.11 29.08 -3.94
N LEU A 26 36.03 29.51 -4.60
CA LEU A 26 34.83 28.72 -4.80
C LEU A 26 35.11 27.48 -5.70
N ALA A 27 35.86 27.66 -6.78
CA ALA A 27 36.27 26.53 -7.64
C ALA A 27 37.12 25.48 -6.87
N ASP A 28 38.09 25.96 -6.08
CA ASP A 28 38.98 25.10 -5.29
C ASP A 28 38.21 24.40 -4.16
N SER A 29 37.14 25.00 -3.62
CA SER A 29 36.29 24.43 -2.58
C SER A 29 35.58 23.12 -3.00
N ARG A 30 35.37 22.93 -4.32
CA ARG A 30 34.84 21.70 -4.92
C ARG A 30 35.66 20.46 -4.52
N GLY A 31 37.00 20.58 -4.55
CA GLY A 31 37.88 19.47 -4.17
C GLY A 31 37.63 19.02 -2.73
N ARG A 32 37.45 19.97 -1.81
CA ARG A 32 37.17 19.67 -0.39
C ARG A 32 35.82 19.00 -0.17
N ALA A 33 34.79 19.41 -0.90
CA ALA A 33 33.47 18.78 -0.84
C ALA A 33 33.53 17.31 -1.34
N LEU A 34 34.31 17.05 -2.42
CA LEU A 34 34.53 15.71 -2.97
C LEU A 34 35.33 14.81 -2.01
N GLU A 35 36.40 15.34 -1.40
CA GLU A 35 37.16 14.60 -0.38
C GLU A 35 36.28 14.21 0.80
N ALA A 36 35.50 15.15 1.33
CA ALA A 36 34.58 14.89 2.43
C ALA A 36 33.48 13.88 2.04
N LEU A 37 33.05 13.86 0.77
CA LEU A 37 32.12 12.83 0.26
C LEU A 37 32.75 11.44 0.31
N GLN A 38 34.01 11.29 -0.12
CA GLN A 38 34.71 10.00 -0.07
C GLN A 38 34.90 9.49 1.37
N GLU A 39 35.14 10.36 2.33
CA GLU A 39 35.24 10.01 3.76
C GLU A 39 33.95 9.37 4.29
N THR A 40 32.78 9.67 3.69
CA THR A 40 31.50 9.11 4.12
C THR A 40 31.43 7.59 3.96
N ARG A 41 32.21 6.99 3.06
CA ARG A 41 32.32 5.52 2.89
C ARG A 41 32.67 4.79 4.17
N HIS A 42 33.46 5.44 5.04
CA HIS A 42 34.01 4.82 6.23
C HIS A 42 33.20 5.08 7.50
N ARG A 43 32.15 5.92 7.44
CA ARG A 43 31.40 6.36 8.62
C ARG A 43 30.38 5.34 9.13
N LEU A 44 29.75 4.58 8.23
CA LEU A 44 28.82 3.53 8.58
C LEU A 44 29.34 2.17 8.10
N ALA A 45 29.26 1.16 8.97
CA ALA A 45 29.72 -0.19 8.65
C ALA A 45 29.08 -0.75 7.36
N ALA A 46 27.80 -0.44 7.14
CA ALA A 46 27.07 -0.82 5.93
C ALA A 46 27.63 -0.17 4.66
N MET A 47 27.94 1.13 4.70
CA MET A 47 28.54 1.86 3.56
C MET A 47 29.95 1.37 3.27
N LYS A 48 30.74 1.11 4.32
CA LYS A 48 32.09 0.55 4.18
C LYS A 48 32.05 -0.81 3.51
N LYS A 49 31.13 -1.70 3.93
CA LYS A 49 30.93 -3.03 3.36
C LYS A 49 30.48 -2.98 1.90
N ALA A 50 29.58 -2.02 1.58
CA ALA A 50 29.04 -1.83 0.24
C ALA A 50 29.95 -1.01 -0.70
N GLY A 51 31.02 -0.38 -0.19
CA GLY A 51 31.91 0.46 -0.99
C GLY A 51 31.29 1.76 -1.54
N VAL A 52 30.10 2.16 -0.99
CA VAL A 52 29.33 3.30 -1.48
C VAL A 52 29.48 4.53 -0.59
N VAL A 53 29.26 5.71 -1.19
CA VAL A 53 29.22 7.00 -0.46
C VAL A 53 27.80 7.31 -0.01
N ASP A 54 27.63 8.22 0.95
CA ASP A 54 26.32 8.73 1.37
C ASP A 54 25.61 9.44 0.22
N ALA A 55 24.44 8.92 -0.19
CA ALA A 55 23.64 9.45 -1.31
C ALA A 55 23.22 10.91 -1.09
N GLY A 56 22.81 11.28 0.14
CA GLY A 56 22.49 12.66 0.50
C GLY A 56 23.70 13.58 0.39
N SER A 57 24.89 13.15 0.80
CA SER A 57 26.15 13.87 0.63
C SER A 57 26.51 14.04 -0.85
N LYS A 58 26.31 12.99 -1.68
CA LYS A 58 26.53 13.05 -3.13
C LYS A 58 25.61 14.09 -3.78
N GLY A 59 24.32 14.13 -3.40
CA GLY A 59 23.37 15.13 -3.87
C GLY A 59 23.80 16.57 -3.56
N VAL A 60 24.31 16.83 -2.33
CA VAL A 60 24.85 18.14 -1.97
C VAL A 60 26.07 18.52 -2.82
N VAL A 61 27.00 17.58 -3.03
CA VAL A 61 28.19 17.84 -3.88
C VAL A 61 27.78 18.16 -5.30
N LEU A 62 26.88 17.41 -5.91
CA LEU A 62 26.37 17.68 -7.26
C LEU A 62 25.68 19.05 -7.36
N PHE A 63 24.91 19.43 -6.33
CA PHE A 63 24.31 20.77 -6.26
C PHE A 63 25.38 21.86 -6.21
N LEU A 64 26.41 21.71 -5.36
CA LEU A 64 27.52 22.66 -5.25
C LEU A 64 28.29 22.75 -6.57
N GLU A 65 28.58 21.63 -7.21
CA GLU A 65 29.25 21.61 -8.52
C GLU A 65 28.45 22.40 -9.58
N GLY A 66 27.12 22.14 -9.66
CA GLY A 66 26.27 22.87 -10.60
C GLY A 66 26.21 24.37 -10.31
N ALA A 67 26.15 24.78 -9.04
CA ALA A 67 26.17 26.17 -8.62
C ALA A 67 27.50 26.87 -8.94
N ILE A 68 28.62 26.19 -8.68
CA ILE A 68 29.98 26.68 -8.99
C ILE A 68 30.17 26.82 -10.51
N ASP A 69 29.80 25.81 -11.28
CA ASP A 69 29.91 25.83 -12.74
C ASP A 69 29.06 26.98 -13.35
N PHE A 70 27.88 27.23 -12.80
CA PHE A 70 27.02 28.33 -13.23
C PHE A 70 27.66 29.71 -12.95
N LEU A 71 28.27 29.88 -11.77
CA LEU A 71 28.92 31.13 -11.38
C LEU A 71 30.21 31.42 -12.19
N ILE A 72 30.96 30.36 -12.52
CA ILE A 72 32.23 30.47 -13.28
C ILE A 72 31.99 30.64 -14.78
N LYS A 73 30.95 29.96 -15.32
CA LYS A 73 30.61 30.01 -16.75
C LYS A 73 29.11 30.28 -16.94
N PRO A 74 28.64 31.50 -16.79
CA PRO A 74 27.23 31.85 -16.94
C PRO A 74 26.79 31.68 -18.41
N SER A 75 26.31 30.50 -18.78
CA SER A 75 25.74 30.24 -20.09
C SER A 75 24.25 29.98 -19.96
N HIS A 76 23.44 31.02 -20.19
CA HIS A 76 21.97 30.94 -20.09
C HIS A 76 21.31 29.96 -21.06
N LYS A 77 21.99 29.48 -22.10
CA LYS A 77 21.45 28.53 -23.09
C LYS A 77 21.50 27.05 -22.67
N LYS A 78 22.30 26.69 -21.66
CA LYS A 78 22.44 25.28 -21.22
C LYS A 78 21.44 24.85 -20.16
N ILE A 79 20.76 25.78 -19.50
CA ILE A 79 19.83 25.47 -18.38
C ILE A 79 18.53 24.80 -18.86
N ILE A 80 18.11 25.04 -20.12
CA ILE A 80 16.86 24.49 -20.68
C ILE A 80 17.09 23.12 -21.38
N SER A 81 18.32 22.71 -21.61
CA SER A 81 18.66 21.46 -22.30
C SER A 81 19.31 20.39 -21.43
N ILE A 82 19.23 20.48 -20.11
CA ILE A 82 19.46 19.32 -19.26
C ILE A 82 18.22 18.42 -19.45
N ARG A 83 18.15 17.72 -20.59
CA ARG A 83 17.64 16.36 -20.57
C ARG A 83 18.38 15.72 -19.41
N ALA A 84 17.60 15.21 -18.44
CA ALA A 84 18.11 14.20 -17.54
C ALA A 84 18.63 13.08 -18.46
N GLU A 85 19.91 13.18 -18.89
CA GLU A 85 20.66 12.00 -19.22
C GLU A 85 20.43 11.15 -17.99
N ALA A 86 19.76 10.03 -18.22
CA ALA A 86 19.54 9.05 -17.19
C ALA A 86 20.89 8.90 -16.52
N ILE A 87 21.00 9.35 -15.27
CA ILE A 87 22.11 8.93 -14.44
C ILE A 87 21.93 7.43 -14.50
N GLU A 88 22.76 6.75 -15.29
CA GLU A 88 22.98 5.34 -15.13
C GLU A 88 23.41 5.21 -13.69
N ILE A 89 22.42 4.95 -12.85
CA ILE A 89 22.66 4.39 -11.55
C ILE A 89 23.25 3.04 -11.94
N GLU A 90 24.59 2.97 -12.00
CA GLU A 90 25.25 1.68 -11.86
C GLU A 90 24.53 1.05 -10.68
N HIS A 91 23.68 0.07 -10.96
CA HIS A 91 23.09 -0.79 -9.97
C HIS A 91 24.27 -1.52 -9.36
N THR A 92 24.93 -0.83 -8.43
CA THR A 92 25.87 -1.50 -7.55
C THR A 92 25.02 -2.55 -6.83
N GLU A 93 25.28 -3.81 -7.10
CA GLU A 93 24.71 -5.01 -6.51
C GLU A 93 24.86 -5.09 -4.99
N ALA A 94 24.94 -3.96 -4.33
CA ALA A 94 25.20 -3.81 -2.92
C ALA A 94 23.95 -3.42 -2.10
N VAL A 95 22.76 -3.86 -2.51
CA VAL A 95 21.69 -4.05 -1.55
C VAL A 95 22.07 -5.30 -0.77
N SER A 96 22.48 -5.10 0.48
CA SER A 96 22.92 -6.11 1.41
C SER A 96 22.28 -7.48 1.15
N ALA A 97 23.06 -8.51 0.82
CA ALA A 97 22.64 -9.90 0.74
C ALA A 97 22.24 -10.49 2.12
N ALA A 98 22.11 -9.64 3.14
CA ALA A 98 21.65 -10.02 4.47
C ALA A 98 20.10 -10.00 4.52
N PRO A 99 19.47 -10.97 5.20
CA PRO A 99 18.06 -10.95 5.48
C PRO A 99 17.65 -9.63 6.13
N VAL A 100 16.51 -9.09 5.74
CA VAL A 100 15.94 -7.87 6.33
C VAL A 100 15.63 -8.15 7.80
N GLY A 101 16.16 -7.37 8.74
CA GLY A 101 15.94 -7.61 10.18
C GLY A 101 14.49 -7.36 10.58
N ARG A 102 13.89 -6.25 10.11
CA ARG A 102 12.47 -5.90 10.27
C ARG A 102 11.83 -5.74 8.90
N ARG A 103 10.57 -6.11 8.80
CA ARG A 103 9.87 -6.18 7.51
C ARG A 103 9.62 -4.82 6.87
N TYR A 104 9.25 -3.80 7.66
CA TYR A 104 8.80 -2.52 7.13
C TYR A 104 9.73 -1.38 7.50
N CYS A 105 10.01 -0.51 6.51
CA CYS A 105 10.55 0.82 6.72
C CYS A 105 9.38 1.80 6.87
N VAL A 106 9.18 2.31 8.07
CA VAL A 106 8.07 3.18 8.45
C VAL A 106 8.54 4.62 8.53
N GLU A 107 7.84 5.52 7.86
CA GLU A 107 8.07 6.96 7.97
C GLU A 107 6.77 7.70 8.31
N ALA A 108 6.87 8.68 9.20
CA ALA A 108 5.77 9.57 9.56
C ALA A 108 6.22 11.03 9.59
N LEU A 109 5.33 11.94 9.18
CA LEU A 109 5.46 13.37 9.42
C LEU A 109 4.37 13.77 10.43
N ILE A 110 4.79 14.27 11.57
CA ILE A 110 3.93 14.52 12.72
C ILE A 110 3.93 16.02 13.00
N ARG A 111 2.73 16.57 13.25
CA ARG A 111 2.52 17.96 13.69
C ARG A 111 1.73 17.97 15.00
N PRO A 112 1.77 19.05 15.79
CA PRO A 112 0.89 19.18 16.94
C PRO A 112 -0.58 19.04 16.54
N HIS A 113 -1.40 18.52 17.44
CA HIS A 113 -2.86 18.57 17.24
C HIS A 113 -3.35 20.01 17.15
N PRO A 114 -4.43 20.28 16.38
CA PRO A 114 -5.07 21.57 16.37
C PRO A 114 -5.40 22.06 17.79
N GLY A 115 -5.01 23.29 18.12
CA GLY A 115 -5.17 23.86 19.46
C GLY A 115 -4.09 23.49 20.48
N ARG A 116 -3.08 22.68 20.11
CA ARG A 116 -1.92 22.34 20.95
C ARG A 116 -0.58 22.82 20.38
N GLU A 117 -0.61 23.71 19.41
CA GLU A 117 0.59 24.19 18.70
C GLU A 117 1.59 24.86 19.67
N ALA A 118 1.10 25.61 20.66
CA ALA A 118 1.95 26.26 21.66
C ALA A 118 2.76 25.30 22.54
N ALA A 119 2.22 24.09 22.83
CA ALA A 119 2.91 23.05 23.58
C ALA A 119 4.05 22.45 22.75
N GLY A 120 3.85 22.34 21.44
CA GLY A 120 4.78 21.71 20.52
C GLY A 120 4.88 20.19 20.72
N LEU A 121 5.76 19.55 19.94
CA LEU A 121 6.05 18.13 20.01
C LEU A 121 7.31 17.88 20.87
N ASP A 122 7.22 16.85 21.73
CA ASP A 122 8.33 16.39 22.55
C ASP A 122 9.02 15.21 21.86
N ARG A 123 10.26 15.43 21.39
CA ARG A 123 11.05 14.43 20.67
C ARG A 123 11.41 13.22 21.54
N ASP A 124 11.72 13.43 22.82
CA ASP A 124 12.17 12.36 23.72
C ASP A 124 10.96 11.50 24.14
N ALA A 125 9.80 12.11 24.32
CA ALA A 125 8.54 11.39 24.53
C ALA A 125 8.20 10.52 23.31
N LEU A 126 8.32 11.04 22.07
CA LEU A 126 8.11 10.26 20.85
C LEU A 126 9.12 9.12 20.74
N SER A 127 10.39 9.39 21.05
CA SER A 127 11.45 8.35 21.04
C SER A 127 11.13 7.22 22.00
N SER A 128 10.72 7.56 23.23
CA SER A 128 10.35 6.58 24.26
C SER A 128 9.12 5.74 23.85
N LEU A 129 8.17 6.37 23.17
CA LEU A 129 6.95 5.72 22.69
C LEU A 129 7.24 4.66 21.61
N VAL A 130 8.14 4.98 20.66
CA VAL A 130 8.35 4.17 19.45
C VAL A 130 9.50 3.18 19.58
N SER A 131 10.48 3.44 20.45
CA SER A 131 11.71 2.63 20.59
C SER A 131 11.47 1.15 20.88
N LYS A 132 10.35 0.80 21.50
CA LYS A 132 9.97 -0.60 21.82
C LYS A 132 9.35 -1.34 20.62
N ALA A 133 8.84 -0.61 19.64
CA ALA A 133 8.11 -1.18 18.51
C ALA A 133 9.01 -1.48 17.29
N GLY A 134 10.27 -1.01 17.30
CA GLY A 134 11.17 -1.20 16.16
C GLY A 134 12.62 -0.87 16.46
N ASP A 135 13.43 -0.94 15.42
CA ASP A 135 14.84 -0.57 15.43
C ASP A 135 15.16 0.52 14.41
N SER A 136 16.44 0.93 14.29
CA SER A 136 16.89 1.96 13.34
C SER A 136 16.13 3.30 13.47
N LEU A 137 15.70 3.62 14.71
CA LEU A 137 14.90 4.80 15.00
C LEU A 137 15.68 6.09 14.73
N VAL A 138 15.12 6.95 13.90
CA VAL A 138 15.59 8.32 13.65
C VAL A 138 14.43 9.29 13.79
N ILE A 139 14.59 10.30 14.66
CA ILE A 139 13.63 11.40 14.81
C ILE A 139 14.37 12.70 14.52
N ALA A 140 13.86 13.48 13.58
CA ALA A 140 14.42 14.77 13.17
C ALA A 140 13.31 15.81 13.03
N GLY A 141 13.65 17.08 13.26
CA GLY A 141 12.73 18.19 13.09
C GLY A 141 12.72 19.18 14.25
N SER A 142 11.68 19.99 14.33
CA SER A 142 11.44 21.02 15.34
C SER A 142 10.24 20.64 16.22
N ARG A 143 9.92 21.51 17.20
CA ARG A 143 8.72 21.37 18.03
C ARG A 143 7.39 21.44 17.24
N ASP A 144 7.43 22.04 16.04
CA ASP A 144 6.24 22.21 15.19
C ASP A 144 6.08 21.07 14.18
N THR A 145 7.14 20.31 13.90
CA THR A 145 7.11 19.23 12.93
C THR A 145 8.23 18.24 13.22
N LEU A 146 7.87 16.99 13.48
CA LEU A 146 8.81 15.88 13.62
C LEU A 146 8.65 14.89 12.46
N ARG A 147 9.77 14.44 11.92
CA ARG A 147 9.86 13.30 11.01
C ARG A 147 10.37 12.10 11.81
N LEU A 148 9.61 11.03 11.76
CA LEU A 148 9.95 9.72 12.30
C LEU A 148 10.37 8.79 11.18
N HIS A 149 11.45 8.05 11.39
CA HIS A 149 11.84 6.88 10.62
C HIS A 149 12.15 5.74 11.59
N VAL A 150 11.61 4.56 11.34
CA VAL A 150 11.83 3.36 12.16
C VAL A 150 11.60 2.10 11.32
N HIS A 151 12.35 1.04 11.57
CA HIS A 151 12.08 -0.28 11.00
C HIS A 151 11.25 -1.09 11.98
N ALA A 152 10.14 -1.68 11.53
CA ALA A 152 9.20 -2.42 12.36
C ALA A 152 8.53 -3.57 11.61
N ASP A 153 7.96 -4.53 12.35
CA ASP A 153 7.17 -5.61 11.75
C ASP A 153 5.67 -5.27 11.71
N GLU A 154 5.21 -4.42 12.63
CA GLU A 154 3.81 -4.06 12.79
C GLU A 154 3.59 -2.53 12.70
N PRO A 155 3.65 -1.94 11.50
CA PRO A 155 3.43 -0.50 11.32
C PRO A 155 2.11 0.03 11.93
N PRO A 156 0.97 -0.69 11.89
CA PRO A 156 -0.28 -0.23 12.50
C PRO A 156 -0.15 0.14 13.97
N GLU A 157 0.66 -0.60 14.73
CA GLU A 157 0.87 -0.34 16.16
C GLU A 157 1.59 0.98 16.40
N ILE A 158 2.56 1.32 15.53
CA ILE A 158 3.28 2.59 15.58
C ILE A 158 2.31 3.75 15.29
N PHE A 159 1.54 3.65 14.20
CA PHE A 159 0.62 4.72 13.81
C PHE A 159 -0.53 4.87 14.79
N TYR A 160 -0.98 3.79 15.40
CA TYR A 160 -1.97 3.84 16.47
C TYR A 160 -1.43 4.55 17.72
N ALA A 161 -0.19 4.24 18.13
CA ALA A 161 0.45 4.85 19.29
C ALA A 161 0.71 6.36 19.09
N ILE A 162 1.18 6.78 17.92
CA ILE A 162 1.51 8.19 17.68
C ILE A 162 0.30 9.10 17.46
N ARG A 163 -0.91 8.55 17.27
CA ARG A 163 -2.13 9.36 17.03
C ARG A 163 -2.47 10.28 18.20
N ASP A 164 -2.19 9.85 19.45
CA ASP A 164 -2.45 10.65 20.66
C ASP A 164 -1.33 11.65 20.93
N PHE A 165 -0.13 11.38 20.40
CA PHE A 165 1.03 12.23 20.49
C PHE A 165 0.93 13.45 19.57
N GLY A 166 0.45 13.27 18.34
CA GLY A 166 0.33 14.33 17.36
C GLY A 166 -0.38 13.89 16.08
N LEU A 167 -0.69 14.87 15.25
CA LEU A 167 -1.35 14.68 13.97
C LEU A 167 -0.35 14.13 12.94
N CYS A 168 -0.53 12.88 12.53
CA CYS A 168 0.28 12.29 11.47
C CYS A 168 -0.24 12.74 10.09
N VAL A 169 0.44 13.72 9.49
CA VAL A 169 0.04 14.33 8.20
C VAL A 169 0.57 13.59 6.98
N HIS A 170 1.58 12.74 7.16
CA HIS A 170 2.10 11.87 6.11
C HIS A 170 2.51 10.52 6.72
N GLN A 171 2.13 9.46 6.04
CA GLN A 171 2.42 8.08 6.43
C GLN A 171 3.02 7.32 5.25
N LYS A 172 4.05 6.54 5.51
CA LYS A 172 4.66 5.62 4.56
C LYS A 172 5.11 4.36 5.30
N ALA A 173 4.91 3.21 4.70
CA ALA A 173 5.46 1.95 5.17
C ALA A 173 5.81 1.09 3.95
N ASP A 174 7.11 0.93 3.71
CA ASP A 174 7.64 0.13 2.60
C ASP A 174 7.94 -1.28 3.10
N ASP A 175 7.42 -2.30 2.42
CA ASP A 175 7.73 -3.71 2.68
C ASP A 175 9.13 -4.03 2.13
N MET A 176 10.14 -3.92 2.97
CA MET A 176 11.54 -4.17 2.61
C MET A 176 11.79 -5.64 2.28
N GLN A 177 11.07 -6.57 2.93
CA GLN A 177 11.18 -7.99 2.61
C GLN A 177 10.69 -8.27 1.20
N ARG A 178 9.53 -7.73 0.81
CA ARG A 178 8.99 -7.87 -0.55
C ARG A 178 9.89 -7.20 -1.59
N GLN A 179 10.50 -6.05 -1.25
CA GLN A 179 11.49 -5.40 -2.10
C GLN A 179 12.74 -6.27 -2.29
N TYR A 180 13.26 -6.84 -1.21
CA TYR A 180 14.39 -7.77 -1.27
C TYR A 180 14.09 -9.01 -2.11
N GLU A 181 12.91 -9.63 -1.90
CA GLU A 181 12.48 -10.78 -2.69
C GLU A 181 12.34 -10.44 -4.18
N THR A 182 11.84 -9.25 -4.50
CA THR A 182 11.73 -8.75 -5.88
C THR A 182 13.08 -8.71 -6.58
N VAL A 183 14.12 -8.29 -5.89
CA VAL A 183 15.48 -8.17 -6.45
C VAL A 183 16.20 -9.52 -6.48
N HIS A 184 16.16 -10.28 -5.37
CA HIS A 184 17.06 -11.39 -5.12
C HIS A 184 16.40 -12.78 -5.17
N ARG A 185 15.07 -12.87 -4.98
CA ARG A 185 14.37 -14.16 -4.79
C ARG A 185 13.03 -14.20 -5.54
N ARG A 186 12.97 -13.60 -6.73
CA ARG A 186 11.77 -13.69 -7.58
C ARG A 186 11.45 -15.14 -7.91
N LYS A 187 10.19 -15.52 -7.74
CA LYS A 187 9.69 -16.85 -8.11
C LYS A 187 9.29 -16.95 -9.59
N ARG A 188 9.08 -15.81 -10.27
CA ARG A 188 8.56 -15.75 -11.65
C ARG A 188 8.91 -14.42 -12.32
N ASN A 189 8.74 -14.37 -13.65
CA ASN A 189 9.07 -13.17 -14.46
C ASN A 189 7.88 -12.21 -14.62
N VAL A 190 6.68 -12.60 -14.23
CA VAL A 190 5.47 -11.76 -14.24
C VAL A 190 5.17 -11.28 -12.83
N ALA A 191 5.17 -9.96 -12.60
CA ALA A 191 4.72 -9.40 -11.34
C ALA A 191 3.19 -9.44 -11.25
N LEU A 192 2.65 -9.97 -10.15
CA LEU A 192 1.21 -9.92 -9.88
C LEU A 192 0.93 -8.84 -8.84
N VAL A 193 0.07 -7.89 -9.20
CA VAL A 193 -0.30 -6.74 -8.38
C VAL A 193 -1.79 -6.73 -8.11
N THR A 194 -2.19 -6.31 -6.91
CA THR A 194 -3.58 -6.05 -6.55
C THR A 194 -3.68 -4.83 -5.63
N ASP A 195 -4.86 -4.48 -5.19
CA ASP A 195 -5.07 -3.45 -4.16
C ASP A 195 -5.49 -4.06 -2.82
N SER A 196 -5.50 -3.24 -1.76
CA SER A 196 -5.76 -3.72 -0.40
C SER A 196 -7.18 -4.18 -0.13
N SER A 197 -8.14 -3.89 -1.04
CA SER A 197 -9.49 -4.46 -0.95
C SER A 197 -9.53 -5.95 -1.31
N CYS A 198 -8.42 -6.50 -1.81
CA CYS A 198 -8.22 -7.93 -2.01
C CYS A 198 -8.03 -8.60 -0.65
N ASP A 199 -9.09 -9.22 -0.12
CA ASP A 199 -9.04 -9.93 1.15
C ASP A 199 -8.51 -11.35 0.93
N LEU A 200 -7.18 -11.43 0.84
CA LEU A 200 -6.38 -12.64 0.79
C LEU A 200 -5.41 -12.60 1.98
N PRO A 201 -5.26 -13.69 2.74
CA PRO A 201 -4.35 -13.75 3.88
C PRO A 201 -2.92 -13.34 3.52
N GLY A 202 -2.24 -12.62 4.43
CA GLY A 202 -0.86 -12.19 4.25
C GLY A 202 0.09 -13.32 3.87
N LEU A 203 -0.07 -14.50 4.51
CA LEU A 203 0.72 -15.69 4.17
C LEU A 203 0.54 -16.14 2.72
N LEU A 204 -0.66 -16.04 2.15
CA LEU A 204 -0.91 -16.37 0.74
C LEU A 204 -0.36 -15.28 -0.19
N LEU A 205 -0.50 -14.00 0.19
CA LEU A 205 0.13 -12.89 -0.54
C LEU A 205 1.65 -13.05 -0.59
N ASP A 206 2.26 -13.46 0.53
CA ASP A 206 3.70 -13.68 0.64
C ASP A 206 4.14 -14.94 -0.13
N HIS A 207 3.43 -16.05 0.05
CA HIS A 207 3.71 -17.29 -0.67
C HIS A 207 3.70 -17.08 -2.19
N HIS A 208 2.71 -16.37 -2.68
CA HIS A 208 2.55 -16.07 -4.11
C HIS A 208 3.22 -14.78 -4.54
N GLN A 209 4.02 -14.12 -3.72
CA GLN A 209 4.68 -12.84 -4.01
C GLN A 209 3.75 -11.83 -4.72
N VAL A 210 2.53 -11.67 -4.21
CA VAL A 210 1.57 -10.68 -4.71
C VAL A 210 1.91 -9.32 -4.13
N HIS A 211 2.03 -8.31 -4.98
CA HIS A 211 2.27 -6.93 -4.58
C HIS A 211 0.93 -6.23 -4.33
N VAL A 212 0.82 -5.52 -3.22
CA VAL A 212 -0.42 -4.86 -2.81
C VAL A 212 -0.23 -3.34 -2.81
N ILE A 213 -1.14 -2.62 -3.47
CA ILE A 213 -1.21 -1.16 -3.42
C ILE A 213 -2.32 -0.78 -2.44
N PRO A 214 -1.99 -0.11 -1.32
CA PRO A 214 -2.99 0.21 -0.30
C PRO A 214 -3.93 1.34 -0.75
N LEU A 215 -5.24 1.13 -0.53
CA LEU A 215 -6.21 2.21 -0.53
C LEU A 215 -6.01 3.07 0.72
N ARG A 216 -6.71 4.19 0.80
CA ARG A 216 -6.60 5.12 1.93
C ARG A 216 -7.88 5.16 2.75
N LEU A 217 -7.70 5.33 4.05
CA LEU A 217 -8.76 5.57 5.04
C LEU A 217 -8.48 6.89 5.73
N ASN A 218 -9.43 7.81 5.68
CA ASN A 218 -9.28 9.15 6.27
C ASN A 218 -10.14 9.24 7.52
N PHE A 219 -9.50 9.45 8.67
CA PHE A 219 -10.11 9.80 9.95
C PHE A 219 -9.83 11.29 10.20
N GLY A 220 -10.81 12.14 9.93
CA GLY A 220 -10.59 13.59 9.96
C GLY A 220 -9.39 13.99 9.08
N PRO A 221 -8.36 14.66 9.65
CA PRO A 221 -7.18 15.08 8.91
C PRO A 221 -6.11 13.98 8.71
N CYS A 222 -6.24 12.84 9.37
CA CYS A 222 -5.30 11.73 9.26
C CYS A 222 -5.68 10.78 8.12
N SER A 223 -4.71 10.40 7.29
CA SER A 223 -4.90 9.45 6.20
C SER A 223 -4.03 8.21 6.43
N TYR A 224 -4.68 7.07 6.63
CA TYR A 224 -4.05 5.77 6.84
C TYR A 224 -4.01 4.96 5.54
N LEU A 225 -2.99 4.10 5.41
CA LEU A 225 -2.87 3.11 4.34
C LEU A 225 -3.51 1.80 4.80
N ASP A 226 -4.56 1.40 4.12
CA ASP A 226 -5.36 0.21 4.44
C ASP A 226 -4.49 -1.05 4.53
N LYS A 227 -4.64 -1.84 5.59
CA LYS A 227 -3.84 -3.03 5.95
C LYS A 227 -2.34 -2.78 6.16
N THR A 228 -1.86 -1.56 5.92
CA THR A 228 -0.43 -1.25 6.00
C THR A 228 -0.11 -0.38 7.22
N THR A 229 -0.84 0.73 7.42
CA THR A 229 -0.66 1.61 8.58
C THR A 229 -1.87 1.61 9.53
N ILE A 230 -2.92 0.86 9.17
CA ILE A 230 -4.06 0.55 10.01
C ILE A 230 -4.48 -0.92 9.79
N SER A 231 -4.51 -1.71 10.86
CA SER A 231 -5.03 -3.07 10.86
C SER A 231 -6.56 -3.09 11.01
N PRO A 232 -7.25 -4.20 10.69
CA PRO A 232 -8.67 -4.36 10.97
C PRO A 232 -9.01 -4.09 12.43
N ASP A 233 -8.28 -4.66 13.39
CA ASP A 233 -8.52 -4.48 14.81
C ASP A 233 -8.42 -3.02 15.23
N ARG A 234 -7.36 -2.32 14.80
CA ARG A 234 -7.19 -0.89 15.09
C ARG A 234 -8.26 -0.03 14.43
N PHE A 235 -8.67 -0.39 13.23
CA PHE A 235 -9.76 0.29 12.53
C PHE A 235 -11.08 0.23 13.33
N TYR A 236 -11.48 -0.96 13.80
CA TYR A 236 -12.73 -1.09 14.54
C TYR A 236 -12.64 -0.42 15.92
N THR A 237 -11.50 -0.50 16.60
CA THR A 237 -11.25 0.25 17.83
C THR A 237 -11.43 1.76 17.61
N MET A 238 -10.77 2.30 16.58
CA MET A 238 -10.88 3.73 16.24
C MET A 238 -12.29 4.13 15.79
N LEU A 239 -13.01 3.24 15.12
CA LEU A 239 -14.39 3.48 14.69
C LEU A 239 -15.35 3.60 15.89
N ASP A 240 -15.08 2.88 16.96
CA ASP A 240 -15.87 2.95 18.20
C ASP A 240 -15.50 4.18 19.06
N GLU A 241 -14.22 4.61 19.04
CA GLU A 241 -13.73 5.76 19.80
C GLU A 241 -13.99 7.10 19.10
N ASP A 242 -13.93 7.15 17.77
CA ASP A 242 -14.06 8.37 16.98
C ASP A 242 -15.54 8.71 16.75
N ARG A 243 -15.89 9.97 17.02
CA ARG A 243 -17.22 10.51 16.75
C ARG A 243 -17.43 10.85 15.27
N GLY A 244 -16.36 10.88 14.48
CA GLY A 244 -16.37 11.09 13.03
C GLY A 244 -16.55 9.79 12.25
N PHE A 245 -17.22 9.83 11.10
CA PHE A 245 -17.27 8.69 10.19
C PHE A 245 -16.09 8.77 9.20
N PRO A 246 -15.20 7.76 9.17
CA PRO A 246 -14.08 7.79 8.24
C PRO A 246 -14.56 7.70 6.78
N THR A 247 -13.70 8.11 5.86
CA THR A 247 -13.93 8.00 4.42
C THR A 247 -12.82 7.19 3.77
N SER A 248 -13.10 6.59 2.63
CA SER A 248 -12.09 5.88 1.84
C SER A 248 -11.72 6.67 0.59
N ALA A 249 -10.47 6.52 0.15
CA ALA A 249 -9.99 7.08 -1.10
C ALA A 249 -9.17 6.04 -1.87
N GLN A 250 -9.19 6.13 -3.19
CA GLN A 250 -8.33 5.32 -4.05
C GLN A 250 -6.84 5.68 -3.85
N PRO A 251 -5.89 4.79 -4.19
CA PRO A 251 -4.48 5.14 -4.25
C PRO A 251 -4.26 6.30 -5.22
N ASN A 252 -3.33 7.20 -4.90
CA ASN A 252 -2.99 8.28 -5.83
C ASN A 252 -2.12 7.77 -6.99
N ALA A 253 -2.04 8.56 -8.07
CA ALA A 253 -1.26 8.19 -9.25
C ALA A 253 0.21 7.90 -8.95
N LYS A 254 0.79 8.63 -7.98
CA LYS A 254 2.19 8.42 -7.57
C LYS A 254 2.42 7.04 -6.95
N ALA A 255 1.48 6.51 -6.16
CA ALA A 255 1.60 5.17 -5.58
C ALA A 255 1.63 4.07 -6.66
N PHE A 256 0.80 4.19 -7.69
CA PHE A 256 0.86 3.29 -8.85
C PHE A 256 2.15 3.45 -9.64
N GLU A 257 2.58 4.69 -9.91
CA GLU A 257 3.79 4.98 -10.67
C GLU A 257 5.04 4.40 -9.98
N ASP A 258 5.18 4.60 -8.67
CA ASP A 258 6.29 4.07 -7.89
C ASP A 258 6.30 2.54 -7.88
N MET A 259 5.14 1.91 -7.71
CA MET A 259 5.02 0.46 -7.74
C MET A 259 5.38 -0.10 -9.12
N TYR A 260 4.74 0.40 -10.17
CA TYR A 260 4.95 -0.13 -11.52
C TYR A 260 6.36 0.15 -12.05
N ALA A 261 6.94 1.34 -11.79
CA ALA A 261 8.31 1.65 -12.19
C ALA A 261 9.33 0.73 -11.50
N ARG A 262 9.17 0.50 -10.18
CA ARG A 262 10.01 -0.43 -9.44
C ARG A 262 9.90 -1.86 -9.97
N LEU A 263 8.68 -2.35 -10.21
CA LEU A 263 8.48 -3.72 -10.72
C LEU A 263 8.99 -3.87 -12.15
N ALA A 264 8.80 -2.86 -13.00
CA ALA A 264 9.29 -2.87 -14.38
C ALA A 264 10.83 -2.97 -14.49
N ALA A 265 11.56 -2.53 -13.45
CA ALA A 265 13.02 -2.68 -13.40
C ALA A 265 13.46 -4.14 -13.17
N HIS A 266 12.58 -4.99 -12.61
CA HIS A 266 12.96 -6.35 -12.19
C HIS A 266 12.15 -7.46 -12.85
N TYR A 267 10.95 -7.19 -13.38
CA TYR A 267 10.08 -8.17 -14.03
C TYR A 267 10.00 -7.92 -15.53
N ASP A 268 9.66 -8.96 -16.29
CA ASP A 268 9.46 -8.85 -17.74
C ASP A 268 8.13 -8.18 -18.07
N SER A 269 7.13 -8.39 -17.22
CA SER A 269 5.80 -7.80 -17.34
C SER A 269 5.07 -7.71 -16.00
N ILE A 270 3.97 -6.94 -15.97
CA ILE A 270 3.16 -6.71 -14.77
C ILE A 270 1.69 -7.00 -15.09
N LEU A 271 1.06 -7.86 -14.30
CA LEU A 271 -0.38 -8.13 -14.33
C LEU A 271 -0.99 -7.55 -13.05
N SER A 272 -1.93 -6.60 -13.20
CA SER A 272 -2.50 -5.84 -12.07
C SER A 272 -4.02 -6.02 -12.04
N ILE A 273 -4.55 -6.62 -10.97
CA ILE A 273 -5.97 -6.96 -10.84
C ILE A 273 -6.56 -6.17 -9.68
N HIS A 274 -7.56 -5.34 -9.99
CA HIS A 274 -8.13 -4.40 -9.02
C HIS A 274 -9.62 -4.62 -8.78
N LEU A 275 -10.09 -4.05 -7.65
CA LEU A 275 -11.52 -4.04 -7.34
C LEU A 275 -12.33 -3.36 -8.45
N SER A 276 -13.64 -3.66 -8.46
CA SER A 276 -14.59 -3.16 -9.44
C SER A 276 -14.47 -1.66 -9.70
N GLY A 277 -14.29 -1.30 -10.97
CA GLY A 277 -14.28 0.08 -11.45
C GLY A 277 -15.62 0.80 -11.26
N LYS A 278 -16.71 0.08 -10.97
CA LYS A 278 -18.02 0.67 -10.60
C LYS A 278 -18.10 1.12 -9.14
N LEU A 279 -17.20 0.61 -8.28
CA LEU A 279 -17.18 0.92 -6.85
C LEU A 279 -16.08 1.91 -6.47
N SER A 280 -15.00 1.97 -7.28
CA SER A 280 -13.82 2.80 -7.01
C SER A 280 -13.12 3.20 -8.30
N GLY A 281 -12.52 4.38 -8.30
CA GLY A 281 -11.62 4.82 -9.37
C GLY A 281 -10.25 4.10 -9.40
N THR A 282 -10.02 3.12 -8.51
CA THR A 282 -8.73 2.42 -8.38
C THR A 282 -8.30 1.76 -9.70
N TYR A 283 -9.19 1.01 -10.34
CA TYR A 283 -8.93 0.40 -11.66
C TYR A 283 -8.57 1.44 -12.73
N ALA A 284 -9.37 2.50 -12.85
CA ALA A 284 -9.13 3.54 -13.85
C ALA A 284 -7.81 4.30 -13.59
N GLY A 285 -7.50 4.60 -12.33
CA GLY A 285 -6.24 5.20 -11.92
C GLY A 285 -5.04 4.30 -12.24
N ALA A 286 -5.14 3.00 -11.93
CA ALA A 286 -4.13 2.00 -12.25
C ALA A 286 -3.89 1.91 -13.76
N ALA A 287 -4.95 1.83 -14.58
CA ALA A 287 -4.87 1.72 -16.04
C ALA A 287 -4.19 2.94 -16.68
N SER A 288 -4.57 4.14 -16.26
CA SER A 288 -3.96 5.39 -16.75
C SER A 288 -2.48 5.48 -16.44
N VAL A 289 -2.06 5.05 -15.25
CA VAL A 289 -0.64 5.04 -14.89
C VAL A 289 0.11 3.93 -15.59
N ALA A 290 -0.48 2.74 -15.72
CA ALA A 290 0.10 1.60 -16.41
C ALA A 290 0.49 1.95 -17.86
N GLU A 291 -0.39 2.64 -18.60
CA GLU A 291 -0.12 3.10 -19.96
C GLU A 291 1.10 4.03 -20.02
N ARG A 292 1.20 4.97 -19.08
CA ARG A 292 2.31 5.92 -19.01
C ARG A 292 3.64 5.23 -18.67
N VAL A 293 3.64 4.33 -17.68
CA VAL A 293 4.84 3.59 -17.27
C VAL A 293 5.25 2.60 -18.36
N SER A 294 4.31 1.90 -19.00
CA SER A 294 4.58 0.99 -20.11
C SER A 294 5.28 1.70 -21.27
N ARG A 295 4.80 2.89 -21.68
CA ARG A 295 5.46 3.72 -22.71
C ARG A 295 6.89 4.12 -22.31
N LYS A 296 7.11 4.44 -21.03
CA LYS A 296 8.42 4.89 -20.53
C LYS A 296 9.44 3.75 -20.41
N THR A 297 8.99 2.57 -20.01
CA THR A 297 9.87 1.42 -19.69
C THR A 297 9.94 0.37 -20.79
N GLY A 298 9.04 0.42 -21.78
CA GLY A 298 8.89 -0.65 -22.78
C GLY A 298 8.30 -1.95 -22.23
N LYS A 299 7.94 -2.00 -20.95
CA LYS A 299 7.42 -3.22 -20.31
C LYS A 299 5.91 -3.32 -20.47
N LYS A 300 5.40 -4.55 -20.69
CA LYS A 300 3.96 -4.83 -20.76
C LYS A 300 3.34 -4.73 -19.37
N ILE A 301 2.31 -3.91 -19.22
CA ILE A 301 1.50 -3.78 -18.00
C ILE A 301 0.04 -3.94 -18.36
N THR A 302 -0.57 -5.05 -17.92
CA THR A 302 -2.00 -5.32 -18.12
C THR A 302 -2.76 -5.05 -16.83
N VAL A 303 -3.82 -4.26 -16.91
CA VAL A 303 -4.68 -3.93 -15.76
C VAL A 303 -6.07 -4.50 -15.99
N ILE A 304 -6.57 -5.28 -15.03
CA ILE A 304 -7.85 -5.98 -15.09
C ILE A 304 -8.81 -5.41 -14.04
N ASP A 305 -10.00 -5.04 -14.48
CA ASP A 305 -11.16 -4.81 -13.61
C ASP A 305 -11.77 -6.15 -13.19
N SER A 306 -11.61 -6.52 -11.93
CA SER A 306 -12.17 -7.79 -11.42
C SER A 306 -13.70 -7.79 -11.40
N ARG A 307 -14.34 -6.63 -11.50
CA ARG A 307 -15.79 -6.42 -11.31
C ARG A 307 -16.32 -6.98 -9.99
N THR A 308 -15.45 -7.18 -9.04
CA THR A 308 -15.76 -7.68 -7.70
C THR A 308 -14.87 -7.00 -6.65
N LEU A 309 -14.84 -7.51 -5.43
CA LEU A 309 -14.05 -6.97 -4.31
C LEU A 309 -13.82 -8.05 -3.26
N SER A 310 -13.03 -7.72 -2.23
CA SER A 310 -12.90 -8.52 -0.99
C SER A 310 -12.44 -9.95 -1.29
N GLY A 311 -13.04 -10.96 -0.68
CA GLY A 311 -12.68 -12.37 -0.88
C GLY A 311 -12.88 -12.88 -2.30
N ALA A 312 -13.88 -12.37 -3.03
CA ALA A 312 -14.06 -12.77 -4.43
C ALA A 312 -12.91 -12.25 -5.31
N LEU A 313 -12.43 -11.02 -5.09
CA LEU A 313 -11.20 -10.52 -5.70
C LEU A 313 -10.00 -11.37 -5.25
N GLY A 314 -9.93 -11.71 -3.96
CA GLY A 314 -8.88 -12.58 -3.41
C GLY A 314 -8.79 -13.92 -4.12
N LEU A 315 -9.93 -14.56 -4.39
CA LEU A 315 -9.98 -15.85 -5.11
C LEU A 315 -9.58 -15.71 -6.59
N VAL A 316 -9.94 -14.62 -7.27
CA VAL A 316 -9.48 -14.33 -8.64
C VAL A 316 -7.95 -14.16 -8.66
N VAL A 317 -7.41 -13.35 -7.74
CA VAL A 317 -5.96 -13.15 -7.61
C VAL A 317 -5.25 -14.45 -7.28
N LEU A 318 -5.77 -15.25 -6.36
CA LEU A 318 -5.20 -16.55 -5.98
C LEU A 318 -5.18 -17.53 -7.17
N ARG A 319 -6.26 -17.59 -7.94
CA ARG A 319 -6.33 -18.44 -9.13
C ARG A 319 -5.29 -18.04 -10.18
N THR A 320 -5.18 -16.74 -10.42
CA THR A 320 -4.17 -16.18 -11.33
C THR A 320 -2.74 -16.45 -10.84
N ALA A 321 -2.50 -16.31 -9.52
CA ALA A 321 -1.20 -16.60 -8.92
C ALA A 321 -0.81 -18.08 -9.11
N ARG A 322 -1.74 -19.02 -8.91
CA ARG A 322 -1.52 -20.46 -9.13
C ARG A 322 -1.26 -20.78 -10.62
N ALA A 323 -1.92 -20.09 -11.56
CA ALA A 323 -1.64 -20.26 -12.97
C ALA A 323 -0.20 -19.81 -13.31
N LEU A 324 0.24 -18.67 -12.78
CA LEU A 324 1.61 -18.18 -12.93
C LEU A 324 2.64 -19.14 -12.30
N GLU A 325 2.34 -19.76 -11.17
CA GLU A 325 3.20 -20.77 -10.53
C GLU A 325 3.29 -22.06 -11.36
N ALA A 326 2.22 -22.42 -12.06
CA ALA A 326 2.18 -23.54 -12.99
C ALA A 326 2.92 -23.24 -14.31
N GLY A 327 3.51 -22.04 -14.46
CA GLY A 327 4.29 -21.65 -15.64
C GLY A 327 3.51 -20.90 -16.71
N ALA A 328 2.28 -20.46 -16.44
CA ALA A 328 1.52 -19.65 -17.40
C ALA A 328 2.25 -18.36 -17.77
N SER A 329 2.24 -18.02 -19.05
CA SER A 329 2.70 -16.74 -19.58
C SER A 329 1.85 -15.58 -19.06
N HIS A 330 2.28 -14.36 -19.33
CA HIS A 330 1.50 -13.15 -19.00
C HIS A 330 0.11 -13.18 -19.62
N GLU A 331 0.02 -13.58 -20.91
CA GLU A 331 -1.20 -13.65 -21.70
C GLU A 331 -2.17 -14.72 -21.13
N GLU A 332 -1.65 -15.88 -20.84
CA GLU A 332 -2.44 -16.98 -20.27
C GLU A 332 -2.96 -16.65 -18.87
N ALA A 333 -2.12 -16.05 -18.03
CA ALA A 333 -2.53 -15.60 -16.69
C ALA A 333 -3.57 -14.49 -16.74
N ALA A 334 -3.44 -13.53 -17.67
CA ALA A 334 -4.43 -12.49 -17.88
C ALA A 334 -5.75 -13.07 -18.40
N ALA A 335 -5.68 -14.00 -19.37
CA ALA A 335 -6.86 -14.71 -19.87
C ALA A 335 -7.54 -15.54 -18.77
N GLU A 336 -6.77 -16.20 -17.89
CA GLU A 336 -7.30 -16.94 -16.74
C GLU A 336 -8.05 -16.00 -15.79
N ALA A 337 -7.49 -14.85 -15.43
CA ALA A 337 -8.16 -13.85 -14.59
C ALA A 337 -9.50 -13.39 -15.21
N GLU A 338 -9.50 -13.09 -16.51
CA GLU A 338 -10.70 -12.68 -17.24
C GLU A 338 -11.74 -13.81 -17.31
N ARG A 339 -11.31 -15.06 -17.51
CA ARG A 339 -12.15 -16.25 -17.57
C ARG A 339 -12.83 -16.57 -16.25
N VAL A 340 -12.11 -16.44 -15.12
CA VAL A 340 -12.65 -16.81 -13.80
C VAL A 340 -13.42 -15.67 -13.14
N ARG A 341 -13.16 -14.42 -13.51
CA ARG A 341 -13.84 -13.24 -12.99
C ARG A 341 -15.38 -13.37 -12.94
N PRO A 342 -16.08 -13.70 -14.04
CA PRO A 342 -17.54 -13.82 -14.01
C PRO A 342 -18.07 -15.02 -13.22
N ARG A 343 -17.18 -15.91 -12.76
CA ARG A 343 -17.52 -17.08 -11.94
C ARG A 343 -17.26 -16.85 -10.45
N SER A 344 -16.66 -15.72 -10.09
CA SER A 344 -16.50 -15.35 -8.69
C SER A 344 -17.81 -14.82 -8.13
N ARG A 345 -18.12 -15.17 -6.91
CA ARG A 345 -19.32 -14.72 -6.20
C ARG A 345 -18.94 -14.21 -4.82
N ILE A 346 -19.65 -13.19 -4.38
CA ILE A 346 -19.63 -12.70 -3.00
C ILE A 346 -21.05 -12.48 -2.51
N LEU A 347 -21.35 -12.99 -1.32
CA LEU A 347 -22.61 -12.84 -0.63
C LEU A 347 -22.32 -12.23 0.75
N VAL A 348 -22.72 -10.98 0.96
CA VAL A 348 -22.44 -10.23 2.17
C VAL A 348 -23.69 -10.07 3.00
N GLY A 349 -23.74 -10.71 4.14
CA GLY A 349 -24.75 -10.51 5.16
C GLY A 349 -24.46 -9.24 5.98
N VAL A 350 -25.16 -8.15 5.68
CA VAL A 350 -24.99 -6.90 6.44
C VAL A 350 -26.06 -6.73 7.51
N ARG A 351 -25.70 -6.09 8.62
CA ARG A 351 -26.66 -5.76 9.69
C ARG A 351 -27.58 -4.59 9.31
N THR A 352 -27.09 -3.71 8.45
CA THR A 352 -27.79 -2.50 7.99
C THR A 352 -27.14 -1.99 6.71
N LEU A 353 -27.89 -1.32 5.85
CA LEU A 353 -27.35 -0.61 4.68
C LEU A 353 -26.80 0.79 5.01
N LYS A 354 -26.89 1.25 6.27
CA LYS A 354 -26.48 2.60 6.69
C LYS A 354 -25.07 2.96 6.24
N TYR A 355 -24.14 2.03 6.40
CA TYR A 355 -22.72 2.21 6.04
C TYR A 355 -22.52 2.35 4.52
N MET A 356 -23.14 1.47 3.74
CA MET A 356 -23.05 1.50 2.27
C MET A 356 -23.69 2.76 1.66
N VAL A 357 -24.83 3.20 2.22
CA VAL A 357 -25.50 4.44 1.82
C VAL A 357 -24.62 5.64 2.13
N ARG A 358 -24.03 5.67 3.34
CA ARG A 358 -23.15 6.74 3.77
C ARG A 358 -21.87 6.81 2.93
N GLY A 359 -21.36 5.65 2.53
CA GLY A 359 -20.24 5.54 1.60
C GLY A 359 -20.57 5.84 0.13
N GLY A 360 -21.87 5.99 -0.21
CA GLY A 360 -22.32 6.22 -1.59
C GLY A 360 -22.26 4.97 -2.51
N ARG A 361 -22.13 3.76 -1.97
CA ARG A 361 -22.05 2.49 -2.71
C ARG A 361 -23.41 1.79 -2.85
N VAL A 362 -24.44 2.35 -2.24
CA VAL A 362 -25.86 1.98 -2.45
C VAL A 362 -26.68 3.24 -2.49
N SER A 363 -27.74 3.27 -3.31
CA SER A 363 -28.57 4.46 -3.44
C SER A 363 -29.24 4.85 -2.11
N PRO A 364 -29.37 6.16 -1.80
CA PRO A 364 -30.03 6.63 -0.57
C PRO A 364 -31.46 6.14 -0.41
N MET A 365 -32.18 5.91 -1.53
CA MET A 365 -33.55 5.42 -1.53
C MET A 365 -33.62 3.96 -1.06
N ALA A 366 -32.72 3.10 -1.50
CA ALA A 366 -32.61 1.72 -1.05
C ALA A 366 -32.28 1.65 0.45
N GLY A 367 -31.41 2.54 0.93
CA GLY A 367 -31.06 2.65 2.35
C GLY A 367 -32.20 3.11 3.24
N ARG A 368 -33.01 4.09 2.80
CA ARG A 368 -34.19 4.56 3.54
C ARG A 368 -35.24 3.46 3.70
N LEU A 369 -35.53 2.73 2.62
CA LEU A 369 -36.45 1.58 2.69
C LEU A 369 -35.94 0.47 3.63
N ALA A 370 -34.65 0.15 3.56
CA ALA A 370 -34.06 -0.89 4.41
C ALA A 370 -34.06 -0.52 5.88
N ASN A 371 -33.83 0.74 6.25
CA ASN A 371 -33.85 1.22 7.62
C ASN A 371 -35.29 1.25 8.20
N LEU A 372 -36.28 1.71 7.42
CA LEU A 372 -37.67 1.73 7.81
C LEU A 372 -38.20 0.33 8.15
N LEU A 373 -37.72 -0.70 7.46
CA LEU A 373 -38.19 -2.08 7.61
C LEU A 373 -37.27 -2.93 8.49
N ASN A 374 -36.24 -2.35 9.13
CA ASN A 374 -35.21 -3.08 9.91
C ASN A 374 -34.63 -4.28 9.12
N LEU A 375 -34.45 -4.11 7.80
CA LEU A 375 -33.97 -5.15 6.91
C LEU A 375 -32.48 -5.46 7.18
N LYS A 376 -32.16 -6.74 7.12
CA LYS A 376 -30.80 -7.30 7.15
C LYS A 376 -30.51 -7.95 5.79
N PRO A 377 -30.19 -7.17 4.74
CA PRO A 377 -30.10 -7.70 3.40
C PRO A 377 -28.85 -8.53 3.18
N VAL A 378 -28.92 -9.34 2.12
CA VAL A 378 -27.74 -9.93 1.49
C VAL A 378 -27.37 -9.06 0.30
N VAL A 379 -26.12 -8.60 0.30
CA VAL A 379 -25.56 -7.80 -0.79
C VAL A 379 -24.63 -8.67 -1.64
N SER A 380 -24.65 -8.51 -2.93
CA SER A 380 -23.81 -9.21 -3.89
C SER A 380 -23.38 -8.28 -5.02
N MET A 381 -22.65 -8.80 -6.00
CA MET A 381 -22.20 -8.07 -7.19
C MET A 381 -22.98 -8.52 -8.43
N LYS A 382 -23.34 -7.55 -9.27
CA LYS A 382 -23.79 -7.81 -10.63
C LYS A 382 -22.62 -8.11 -11.55
N GLU A 383 -22.85 -8.69 -12.71
CA GLU A 383 -21.83 -8.98 -13.73
C GLU A 383 -21.07 -7.73 -14.22
N ASN A 384 -21.73 -6.57 -14.21
CA ASN A 384 -21.12 -5.30 -14.59
C ASN A 384 -20.26 -4.68 -13.47
N GLY A 385 -20.18 -5.31 -12.28
CA GLY A 385 -19.39 -4.83 -11.13
C GLY A 385 -20.11 -3.86 -10.20
N GLU A 386 -21.41 -3.65 -10.37
CA GLU A 386 -22.23 -2.87 -9.41
C GLU A 386 -22.64 -3.73 -8.22
N SER A 387 -22.70 -3.13 -7.03
CA SER A 387 -23.31 -3.78 -5.86
C SER A 387 -24.82 -3.82 -5.98
N THR A 388 -25.43 -4.89 -5.49
CA THR A 388 -26.89 -5.07 -5.49
C THR A 388 -27.37 -5.79 -4.24
N VAL A 389 -28.59 -5.46 -3.80
CA VAL A 389 -29.29 -6.26 -2.79
C VAL A 389 -29.83 -7.51 -3.48
N SER A 390 -29.22 -8.65 -3.24
CA SER A 390 -29.60 -9.94 -3.84
C SER A 390 -30.73 -10.63 -3.09
N ASP A 391 -30.90 -10.31 -1.79
CA ASP A 391 -31.94 -10.90 -0.95
C ASP A 391 -32.26 -10.02 0.28
N LYS A 392 -33.41 -10.27 0.90
CA LYS A 392 -33.90 -9.52 2.06
C LYS A 392 -34.19 -10.47 3.22
N ALA A 393 -33.75 -10.11 4.41
CA ALA A 393 -34.07 -10.80 5.65
C ALA A 393 -34.39 -9.81 6.76
N PHE A 394 -35.13 -10.24 7.78
CA PHE A 394 -35.47 -9.45 8.97
C PHE A 394 -34.65 -9.88 10.21
N SER A 395 -33.90 -10.96 10.11
CA SER A 395 -33.08 -11.48 11.18
C SER A 395 -31.75 -12.03 10.66
N ARG A 396 -30.77 -12.22 11.56
CA ARG A 396 -29.48 -12.87 11.23
C ARG A 396 -29.69 -14.31 10.71
N ARG A 397 -30.56 -15.09 11.37
CA ARG A 397 -30.89 -16.46 10.91
C ARG A 397 -31.50 -16.44 9.51
N GLY A 398 -32.38 -15.47 9.21
CA GLY A 398 -32.94 -15.27 7.87
C GLY A 398 -31.88 -14.91 6.85
N ASN A 399 -30.91 -14.06 7.23
CA ASN A 399 -29.81 -13.68 6.37
C ASN A 399 -28.91 -14.90 6.04
N LEU A 400 -28.49 -15.68 7.04
CA LEU A 400 -27.75 -16.92 6.85
C LEU A 400 -28.52 -17.92 5.96
N LYS A 401 -29.83 -18.11 6.21
CA LYS A 401 -30.69 -18.98 5.38
C LYS A 401 -30.68 -18.53 3.91
N ASN A 402 -30.70 -17.24 3.65
CA ASN A 402 -30.66 -16.72 2.29
C ASN A 402 -29.29 -16.95 1.63
N ILE A 403 -28.20 -16.73 2.35
CA ILE A 403 -26.84 -17.03 1.86
C ILE A 403 -26.69 -18.53 1.55
N ARG A 404 -27.10 -19.41 2.47
CA ARG A 404 -27.12 -20.86 2.23
C ARG A 404 -27.89 -21.24 0.96
N ARG A 405 -29.09 -20.70 0.78
CA ARG A 405 -29.92 -20.94 -0.42
C ARG A 405 -29.18 -20.52 -1.68
N GLN A 406 -28.58 -19.33 -1.71
CA GLN A 406 -27.84 -18.83 -2.86
C GLN A 406 -26.56 -19.64 -3.11
N ALA A 407 -25.82 -20.02 -2.07
CA ALA A 407 -24.64 -20.89 -2.17
C ALA A 407 -24.99 -22.27 -2.73
N ARG A 408 -26.04 -22.93 -2.20
CA ARG A 408 -26.53 -24.22 -2.72
C ARG A 408 -26.99 -24.13 -4.17
N LYS A 409 -27.68 -23.06 -4.55
CA LYS A 409 -28.09 -22.84 -5.94
C LYS A 409 -26.88 -22.72 -6.87
N ALA A 410 -25.83 -22.04 -6.45
CA ALA A 410 -24.61 -21.92 -7.23
C ALA A 410 -23.87 -23.26 -7.33
N ALA A 411 -23.78 -24.01 -6.25
CA ALA A 411 -23.11 -25.32 -6.21
C ALA A 411 -23.85 -26.42 -6.99
N ALA A 412 -25.17 -26.30 -7.18
CA ALA A 412 -25.96 -27.28 -7.92
C ALA A 412 -25.62 -27.32 -9.43
N GLY A 413 -25.02 -26.27 -9.96
CA GLY A 413 -24.70 -26.15 -11.40
C GLY A 413 -23.22 -26.29 -11.75
N SER A 414 -22.31 -26.26 -10.75
CA SER A 414 -20.86 -26.27 -11.00
C SER A 414 -20.10 -26.56 -9.71
N ARG A 415 -18.97 -27.22 -9.83
CA ARG A 415 -18.07 -27.44 -8.70
C ARG A 415 -17.48 -26.11 -8.22
N VAL A 416 -17.37 -25.94 -6.90
CA VAL A 416 -16.67 -24.82 -6.30
C VAL A 416 -15.17 -25.12 -6.24
N TRP A 417 -14.35 -24.30 -6.88
CA TRP A 417 -12.90 -24.41 -6.85
C TRP A 417 -12.33 -24.09 -5.47
N GLU A 418 -12.70 -22.93 -4.93
CA GLU A 418 -12.31 -22.48 -3.60
C GLU A 418 -13.40 -21.54 -3.03
N SER A 419 -13.45 -21.49 -1.70
CA SER A 419 -14.29 -20.53 -0.96
C SER A 419 -13.53 -19.91 0.20
N CYS A 420 -14.04 -18.77 0.68
CA CYS A 420 -13.55 -18.14 1.90
C CYS A 420 -14.68 -17.46 2.65
N VAL A 421 -14.48 -17.26 3.95
CA VAL A 421 -15.40 -16.53 4.83
C VAL A 421 -14.67 -15.35 5.42
N LEU A 422 -15.35 -14.21 5.42
CA LEU A 422 -14.79 -12.94 5.87
C LEU A 422 -15.76 -12.28 6.85
N HIS A 423 -15.21 -11.51 7.80
CA HIS A 423 -16.05 -10.84 8.79
C HIS A 423 -15.57 -9.42 9.12
N ALA A 424 -16.48 -8.58 9.56
CA ALA A 424 -16.21 -7.26 10.09
C ALA A 424 -16.28 -7.34 11.61
N HIS A 425 -15.17 -7.70 12.27
CA HIS A 425 -15.07 -7.85 13.73
C HIS A 425 -16.17 -8.77 14.32
N ASN A 426 -16.38 -9.95 13.69
CA ASN A 426 -17.44 -10.90 14.06
C ASN A 426 -17.00 -12.36 13.79
N PRO A 427 -15.90 -12.84 14.42
CA PRO A 427 -15.33 -14.16 14.14
C PRO A 427 -16.26 -15.32 14.52
N GLU A 428 -17.08 -15.16 15.59
CA GLU A 428 -18.00 -16.21 16.02
C GLU A 428 -19.04 -16.54 14.96
N GLU A 429 -19.72 -15.52 14.44
CA GLU A 429 -20.72 -15.73 13.38
C GLU A 429 -20.08 -16.23 12.08
N ALA A 430 -18.87 -15.72 11.77
CA ALA A 430 -18.11 -16.21 10.61
C ALA A 430 -17.77 -17.70 10.70
N GLY A 431 -17.46 -18.21 11.90
CA GLY A 431 -17.26 -19.64 12.14
C GLY A 431 -18.50 -20.47 11.80
N ILE A 432 -19.70 -19.98 12.11
CA ILE A 432 -20.96 -20.63 11.72
C ILE A 432 -21.10 -20.67 10.19
N TYR A 433 -20.81 -19.55 9.52
CA TYR A 433 -20.86 -19.51 8.05
C TYR A 433 -19.82 -20.44 7.42
N ALA A 434 -18.63 -20.58 8.02
CA ALA A 434 -17.60 -21.49 7.53
C ALA A 434 -18.06 -22.97 7.56
N LEU A 435 -18.66 -23.40 8.67
CA LEU A 435 -19.24 -24.77 8.79
C LEU A 435 -20.37 -25.01 7.78
N GLU A 436 -21.24 -24.03 7.60
CA GLU A 436 -22.32 -24.10 6.61
C GLU A 436 -21.79 -24.20 5.16
N MET A 437 -20.70 -23.49 4.85
CA MET A 437 -20.10 -23.56 3.51
C MET A 437 -19.34 -24.88 3.32
N GLU A 438 -18.73 -25.43 4.38
CA GLU A 438 -18.12 -26.77 4.33
C GLU A 438 -19.17 -27.84 4.01
N GLU A 439 -20.35 -27.80 4.65
CA GLU A 439 -21.47 -28.70 4.35
C GLU A 439 -21.95 -28.58 2.90
N ILE A 440 -22.09 -27.34 2.40
CA ILE A 440 -22.66 -27.08 1.07
C ILE A 440 -21.67 -27.43 -0.04
N PHE A 441 -20.39 -27.07 0.12
CA PHE A 441 -19.36 -27.20 -0.91
C PHE A 441 -18.55 -28.52 -0.82
N GLY A 442 -18.76 -29.30 0.27
CA GLY A 442 -18.05 -30.56 0.51
C GLY A 442 -16.58 -30.37 0.85
N ARG A 443 -16.15 -29.14 1.19
CA ARG A 443 -14.78 -28.79 1.58
C ARG A 443 -14.76 -27.54 2.46
N LYS A 444 -13.75 -27.49 3.33
CA LYS A 444 -13.51 -26.30 4.18
C LYS A 444 -13.21 -25.08 3.33
N PRO A 445 -13.70 -23.90 3.73
CA PRO A 445 -13.19 -22.65 3.18
C PRO A 445 -11.67 -22.57 3.28
N ALA A 446 -11.01 -22.07 2.24
CA ALA A 446 -9.55 -21.95 2.19
C ALA A 446 -9.00 -21.05 3.32
N TYR A 447 -9.78 -20.06 3.74
CA TYR A 447 -9.47 -19.20 4.87
C TYR A 447 -10.72 -18.54 5.45
N LEU A 448 -10.57 -18.11 6.72
CA LEU A 448 -11.47 -17.24 7.45
C LEU A 448 -10.64 -16.09 8.01
N MET A 449 -11.04 -14.83 7.78
CA MET A 449 -10.29 -13.66 8.23
C MET A 449 -11.17 -12.41 8.36
N ASP A 450 -10.64 -11.37 9.00
CA ASP A 450 -11.24 -10.04 8.95
C ASP A 450 -11.18 -9.45 7.54
N ILE A 451 -12.24 -8.75 7.16
CA ILE A 451 -12.23 -7.94 5.93
C ILE A 451 -11.35 -6.71 6.12
N SER A 452 -10.79 -6.24 5.02
CA SER A 452 -10.02 -4.99 5.02
C SER A 452 -10.83 -3.83 5.59
N PRO A 453 -10.21 -2.92 6.34
CA PRO A 453 -10.83 -1.70 6.86
C PRO A 453 -11.61 -0.92 5.80
N VAL A 454 -11.05 -0.77 4.59
CA VAL A 454 -11.71 -0.06 3.48
C VAL A 454 -13.02 -0.71 3.02
N ILE A 455 -13.14 -2.02 3.12
CA ILE A 455 -14.38 -2.75 2.84
C ILE A 455 -15.29 -2.73 4.07
N GLY A 456 -14.72 -2.96 5.27
CA GLY A 456 -15.43 -2.91 6.55
C GLY A 456 -16.15 -1.59 6.80
N LEU A 457 -15.55 -0.47 6.40
CA LEU A 457 -16.16 0.87 6.41
C LEU A 457 -17.52 0.90 5.73
N ASN A 458 -17.67 0.17 4.63
CA ASN A 458 -18.90 0.13 3.84
C ASN A 458 -19.84 -1.01 4.26
N ALA A 459 -19.31 -2.18 4.61
CA ALA A 459 -20.10 -3.33 5.04
C ALA A 459 -20.69 -3.13 6.45
N GLY A 460 -19.96 -2.42 7.31
CA GLY A 460 -20.33 -2.14 8.69
C GLY A 460 -19.96 -3.28 9.65
N VAL A 461 -19.78 -2.91 10.92
CA VAL A 461 -19.43 -3.83 12.00
C VAL A 461 -20.43 -4.98 12.09
N GLY A 462 -19.92 -6.19 12.23
CA GLY A 462 -20.69 -7.42 12.36
C GLY A 462 -21.22 -7.99 11.04
N ALA A 463 -20.82 -7.45 9.89
CA ALA A 463 -21.09 -8.09 8.60
C ALA A 463 -20.27 -9.40 8.47
N VAL A 464 -20.85 -10.38 7.76
CA VAL A 464 -20.17 -11.61 7.38
C VAL A 464 -20.35 -11.82 5.89
N ALA A 465 -19.28 -12.15 5.19
CA ALA A 465 -19.29 -12.42 3.76
C ALA A 465 -18.80 -13.83 3.45
N VAL A 466 -19.44 -14.45 2.48
CA VAL A 466 -18.98 -15.70 1.86
C VAL A 466 -18.59 -15.36 0.43
N SER A 467 -17.37 -15.73 0.06
CA SER A 467 -16.92 -15.66 -1.33
C SER A 467 -16.54 -17.05 -1.84
N PHE A 468 -16.83 -17.30 -3.10
CA PHE A 468 -16.48 -18.57 -3.74
C PHE A 468 -16.25 -18.38 -5.24
N LEU A 469 -15.39 -19.23 -5.79
CA LEU A 469 -15.07 -19.27 -7.21
C LEU A 469 -15.51 -20.63 -7.77
N MET A 470 -16.32 -20.61 -8.83
CA MET A 470 -16.83 -21.82 -9.47
C MET A 470 -15.88 -22.29 -10.58
N GLU A 471 -15.73 -23.60 -10.71
CA GLU A 471 -15.07 -24.22 -11.86
C GLU A 471 -15.93 -24.15 -13.11
N GLU A 472 -15.33 -24.43 -14.24
CA GLU A 472 -16.06 -24.71 -15.48
C GLU A 472 -16.82 -26.00 -15.33
N ALA A 473 -18.08 -26.04 -15.82
CA ALA A 473 -18.89 -27.22 -15.90
C ALA A 473 -18.33 -28.21 -16.94
#